data_3453898c199813ec094648d416dfd4fa
#
_entry.id   3453898c199813ec094648d416dfd4fa
#
_cell.length_a   1.000
_cell.length_b   1.000
_cell.length_c   1.000
_cell.angle_alpha   90.00
_cell.angle_beta   90.00
_cell.angle_gamma   90.00
#
_symmetry.space_group_name_H-M   'P 1'
#
loop_
_entity.id
_entity.type
_entity.pdbx_description
1 polymer ?
#
loop_
_entity_poly.entity_id
_entity_poly.type
_entity_poly.pdbx_seq_one_letter_code
_entity_poly.pdbx_strand_id
1 'polypeptide(L)'
;MMYAIIKIGNVVVNLALNLYFLLVLPKIYADSPDSFLGNMYIDNFEIGYIFVSNLLASLLTFVVLSPNYVSLKRNFDVVLWKKMMRYGLPILIAGIAFAVNEHFDKILLGYWLPDNIAKSEVGAYSACYKLGLFMVLFATAFRLGIEPFFFSHSSNENAPQTYAMITKYFVIFGSLILLGVIVFADILKLLLLDNESYWEAMKVVPLIILANFFLGIYNNLSVWYKLTDKTIIGAYISIVGALLTLLLNYVLIPTFSYYGSAIATISAYGS
;
A
#
# COMPACT_ATOMS: atom_id res chain seq x y z
N MET A 1 10.41 -21.26 5.50
CA MET A 1 9.16 -21.95 5.89
C MET A 1 8.54 -21.34 7.16
N MET A 2 9.28 -21.25 8.27
CA MET A 2 8.79 -20.70 9.56
C MET A 2 8.19 -19.28 9.45
N TYR A 3 8.84 -18.36 8.74
CA TYR A 3 8.32 -17.00 8.53
C TYR A 3 6.94 -16.98 7.84
N ALA A 4 6.74 -17.79 6.80
CA ALA A 4 5.45 -17.85 6.11
C ALA A 4 4.33 -18.37 7.02
N ILE A 5 4.62 -19.39 7.83
CA ILE A 5 3.66 -19.96 8.79
C ILE A 5 3.25 -18.91 9.82
N ILE A 6 4.21 -18.18 10.37
CA ILE A 6 3.94 -17.10 11.35
C ILE A 6 3.11 -15.98 10.72
N LYS A 7 3.41 -15.58 9.49
CA LYS A 7 2.65 -14.57 8.76
C LYS A 7 1.21 -15.01 8.48
N ILE A 8 1.02 -16.25 8.03
CA ILE A 8 -0.31 -16.83 7.81
C ILE A 8 -1.07 -16.90 9.15
N GLY A 9 -0.41 -17.37 10.21
CA GLY A 9 -0.99 -17.41 11.56
C GLY A 9 -1.44 -16.04 12.04
N ASN A 10 -0.62 -15.00 11.85
CA ASN A 10 -1.00 -13.62 12.19
C ASN A 10 -2.26 -13.16 11.44
N VAL A 11 -2.35 -13.42 10.13
CA VAL A 11 -3.52 -13.04 9.32
C VAL A 11 -4.77 -13.80 9.78
N VAL A 12 -4.66 -15.10 10.05
CA VAL A 12 -5.79 -15.93 10.52
C VAL A 12 -6.28 -15.44 11.88
N VAL A 13 -5.37 -15.18 12.82
CA VAL A 13 -5.73 -14.66 14.15
C VAL A 13 -6.38 -13.29 14.05
N ASN A 14 -5.81 -12.40 13.24
CA ASN A 14 -6.37 -11.06 13.02
C ASN A 14 -7.80 -11.15 12.46
N LEU A 15 -8.02 -11.97 11.44
CA LEU A 15 -9.34 -12.19 10.84
C LEU A 15 -10.33 -12.76 11.86
N ALA A 16 -9.93 -13.79 12.62
CA ALA A 16 -10.77 -14.40 13.64
C ALA A 16 -11.18 -13.40 14.72
N LEU A 17 -10.23 -12.58 15.18
CA LEU A 17 -10.53 -11.52 16.18
C LEU A 17 -11.45 -10.44 15.61
N ASN A 18 -11.26 -10.02 14.35
CA ASN A 18 -12.17 -9.08 13.71
C ASN A 18 -13.60 -9.65 13.61
N LEU A 19 -13.75 -10.90 13.16
CA LEU A 19 -15.05 -11.56 13.11
C LEU A 19 -15.69 -11.69 14.51
N TYR A 20 -14.89 -12.01 15.52
CA TYR A 20 -15.36 -12.08 16.90
C TYR A 20 -15.85 -10.72 17.40
N PHE A 21 -15.03 -9.69 17.33
CA PHE A 21 -15.38 -8.37 17.86
C PHE A 21 -16.50 -7.66 17.08
N LEU A 22 -16.58 -7.84 15.76
CA LEU A 22 -17.56 -7.12 14.94
C LEU A 22 -18.89 -7.89 14.76
N LEU A 23 -18.88 -9.22 14.82
CA LEU A 23 -20.09 -10.02 14.57
C LEU A 23 -20.59 -10.79 15.80
N VAL A 24 -19.70 -11.33 16.62
CA VAL A 24 -20.07 -12.18 17.76
C VAL A 24 -20.30 -11.37 19.01
N LEU A 25 -19.39 -10.46 19.34
CA LEU A 25 -19.45 -9.66 20.57
C LEU A 25 -20.72 -8.80 20.66
N PRO A 26 -21.20 -8.11 19.60
CA PRO A 26 -22.46 -7.37 19.64
C PRO A 26 -23.67 -8.27 19.92
N LYS A 27 -23.68 -9.52 19.41
CA LYS A 27 -24.76 -10.48 19.68
C LYS A 27 -24.73 -10.94 21.14
N ILE A 28 -23.56 -11.23 21.70
CA ILE A 28 -23.41 -11.60 23.11
C ILE A 28 -23.91 -10.46 24.01
N TYR A 29 -23.58 -9.22 23.68
CA TYR A 29 -24.07 -8.04 24.41
C TYR A 29 -25.58 -7.91 24.34
N ALA A 30 -26.20 -8.14 23.19
CA ALA A 30 -27.64 -8.09 23.01
C ALA A 30 -28.37 -9.17 23.81
N ASP A 31 -27.79 -10.39 23.90
CA ASP A 31 -28.39 -11.53 24.64
C ASP A 31 -28.10 -11.49 26.14
N SER A 32 -26.95 -10.99 26.56
CA SER A 32 -26.49 -11.02 27.96
C SER A 32 -25.57 -9.84 28.28
N PRO A 33 -26.10 -8.62 28.46
CA PRO A 33 -25.31 -7.40 28.67
C PRO A 33 -24.39 -7.49 29.91
N ASP A 34 -24.86 -8.13 31.00
CA ASP A 34 -24.15 -8.25 32.27
C ASP A 34 -23.09 -9.37 32.29
N SER A 35 -22.92 -10.10 31.18
CA SER A 35 -21.90 -11.14 31.10
C SER A 35 -20.50 -10.52 31.03
N PHE A 36 -19.46 -11.28 31.47
CA PHE A 36 -18.07 -10.83 31.37
C PHE A 36 -17.69 -10.44 29.95
N LEU A 37 -18.17 -11.16 28.93
CA LEU A 37 -17.92 -10.85 27.53
C LEU A 37 -18.78 -9.67 27.04
N GLY A 38 -20.03 -9.55 27.53
CA GLY A 38 -20.88 -8.40 27.22
C GLY A 38 -20.28 -7.08 27.72
N ASN A 39 -19.66 -7.07 28.88
CA ASN A 39 -18.97 -5.91 29.45
C ASN A 39 -17.75 -5.45 28.63
N MET A 40 -17.26 -6.26 27.68
CA MET A 40 -16.19 -5.86 26.74
C MET A 40 -16.73 -5.10 25.53
N TYR A 41 -18.05 -5.07 25.34
CA TYR A 41 -18.65 -4.34 24.24
C TYR A 41 -18.71 -2.83 24.55
N ILE A 42 -18.27 -2.03 23.60
CA ILE A 42 -18.29 -0.56 23.68
C ILE A 42 -19.07 -0.07 22.46
N ASP A 43 -20.12 0.71 22.71
CA ASP A 43 -20.93 1.31 21.64
C ASP A 43 -20.10 2.24 20.73
N ASN A 44 -20.35 2.16 19.43
CA ASN A 44 -19.67 2.98 18.40
C ASN A 44 -18.14 2.82 18.36
N PHE A 45 -17.62 1.66 18.79
CA PHE A 45 -16.18 1.39 18.81
C PHE A 45 -15.73 0.37 17.75
N GLU A 46 -16.51 0.17 16.67
CA GLU A 46 -16.24 -0.82 15.62
C GLU A 46 -14.84 -0.63 15.00
N ILE A 47 -14.47 0.61 14.68
CA ILE A 47 -13.15 0.94 14.14
C ILE A 47 -12.05 0.61 15.16
N GLY A 48 -12.29 0.87 16.46
CA GLY A 48 -11.37 0.54 17.53
C GLY A 48 -11.11 -0.95 17.63
N TYR A 49 -12.13 -1.80 17.49
CA TYR A 49 -11.98 -3.25 17.51
C TYR A 49 -11.08 -3.77 16.38
N ILE A 50 -11.08 -3.15 15.20
CA ILE A 50 -10.15 -3.49 14.11
C ILE A 50 -8.71 -3.25 14.54
N PHE A 51 -8.43 -2.11 15.18
CA PHE A 51 -7.09 -1.81 15.70
C PHE A 51 -6.68 -2.74 16.85
N VAL A 52 -7.60 -3.05 17.77
CA VAL A 52 -7.36 -4.01 18.87
C VAL A 52 -7.04 -5.39 18.32
N SER A 53 -7.79 -5.88 17.33
CA SER A 53 -7.54 -7.16 16.66
C SER A 53 -6.13 -7.21 16.05
N ASN A 54 -5.73 -6.15 15.38
CA ASN A 54 -4.41 -6.04 14.77
C ASN A 54 -3.30 -6.00 15.84
N LEU A 55 -3.51 -5.25 16.92
CA LEU A 55 -2.58 -5.19 18.05
C LEU A 55 -2.40 -6.57 18.71
N LEU A 56 -3.48 -7.27 19.00
CA LEU A 56 -3.46 -8.60 19.63
C LEU A 56 -2.77 -9.63 18.73
N ALA A 57 -3.08 -9.66 17.42
CA ALA A 57 -2.44 -10.54 16.48
C ALA A 57 -0.93 -10.27 16.37
N SER A 58 -0.53 -9.00 16.38
CA SER A 58 0.87 -8.59 16.37
C SER A 58 1.59 -8.93 17.67
N LEU A 59 0.93 -8.76 18.81
CA LEU A 59 1.45 -9.15 20.14
C LEU A 59 1.69 -10.66 20.21
N LEU A 60 0.74 -11.46 19.76
CA LEU A 60 0.90 -12.92 19.70
C LEU A 60 2.10 -13.32 18.82
N THR A 61 2.24 -12.67 17.67
CA THR A 61 3.39 -12.88 16.79
C THR A 61 4.71 -12.54 17.51
N PHE A 62 4.75 -11.44 18.23
CA PHE A 62 5.91 -11.05 19.02
C PHE A 62 6.24 -12.07 20.11
N VAL A 63 5.23 -12.57 20.82
CA VAL A 63 5.40 -13.61 21.86
C VAL A 63 5.96 -14.90 21.26
N VAL A 64 5.44 -15.34 20.11
CA VAL A 64 5.94 -16.55 19.41
C VAL A 64 7.40 -16.37 18.97
N LEU A 65 7.82 -15.17 18.58
CA LEU A 65 9.18 -14.86 18.18
C LEU A 65 10.13 -14.58 19.35
N SER A 66 9.62 -14.27 20.54
CA SER A 66 10.40 -13.81 21.70
C SER A 66 11.54 -14.78 22.09
N PRO A 67 11.40 -16.13 22.04
CA PRO A 67 12.49 -17.03 22.38
C PRO A 67 13.73 -16.83 21.48
N ASN A 68 13.52 -16.47 20.23
CA ASN A 68 14.63 -16.20 19.30
C ASN A 68 15.41 -14.93 19.66
N TYR A 69 14.76 -13.94 20.29
CA TYR A 69 15.41 -12.71 20.72
C TYR A 69 16.13 -12.87 22.09
N VAL A 70 15.54 -13.65 22.98
CA VAL A 70 16.11 -13.87 24.32
C VAL A 70 17.40 -14.68 24.25
N SER A 71 17.54 -15.57 23.28
CA SER A 71 18.73 -16.40 23.05
C SER A 71 19.92 -15.64 22.41
N LEU A 72 19.71 -14.42 21.92
CA LEU A 72 20.77 -13.64 21.29
C LEU A 72 21.78 -13.09 22.30
N LYS A 73 23.06 -13.20 21.98
CA LYS A 73 24.12 -12.52 22.74
C LYS A 73 23.94 -11.00 22.57
N ARG A 74 23.80 -10.28 23.69
CA ARG A 74 23.57 -8.82 23.71
C ARG A 74 24.88 -8.03 23.41
N ASN A 75 25.49 -8.28 22.26
CA ASN A 75 26.64 -7.51 21.79
C ASN A 75 26.16 -6.49 20.75
N PHE A 76 26.25 -5.21 21.08
CA PHE A 76 25.92 -4.13 20.15
C PHE A 76 27.18 -3.71 19.37
N ASP A 77 27.21 -4.01 18.08
CA ASP A 77 28.28 -3.57 17.17
C ASP A 77 27.91 -2.21 16.54
N VAL A 78 28.55 -1.15 17.02
CA VAL A 78 28.34 0.23 16.54
C VAL A 78 28.74 0.39 15.07
N VAL A 79 29.75 -0.35 14.59
CA VAL A 79 30.22 -0.25 13.20
C VAL A 79 29.18 -0.85 12.26
N LEU A 80 28.68 -2.03 12.61
CA LEU A 80 27.60 -2.70 11.86
C LEU A 80 26.34 -1.84 11.89
N TRP A 81 25.95 -1.31 13.05
CA TRP A 81 24.78 -0.45 13.21
C TRP A 81 24.86 0.79 12.31
N LYS A 82 26.02 1.48 12.27
CA LYS A 82 26.22 2.64 11.37
C LYS A 82 26.08 2.27 9.89
N LYS A 83 26.59 1.10 9.47
CA LYS A 83 26.42 0.61 8.10
C LYS A 83 24.95 0.36 7.79
N MET A 84 24.22 -0.30 8.69
CA MET A 84 22.78 -0.56 8.55
C MET A 84 21.99 0.75 8.47
N MET A 85 22.29 1.74 9.32
CA MET A 85 21.62 3.04 9.29
C MET A 85 21.91 3.81 8.01
N ARG A 86 23.15 3.80 7.53
CA ARG A 86 23.51 4.45 6.25
C ARG A 86 22.73 3.88 5.06
N TYR A 87 22.44 2.58 5.07
CA TYR A 87 21.63 1.93 4.05
C TYR A 87 20.12 2.13 4.29
N GLY A 88 19.67 1.96 5.52
CA GLY A 88 18.25 1.92 5.87
C GLY A 88 17.58 3.30 5.97
N LEU A 89 18.29 4.33 6.44
CA LEU A 89 17.73 5.68 6.60
C LEU A 89 17.23 6.28 5.27
N PRO A 90 17.97 6.21 4.16
CA PRO A 90 17.45 6.67 2.87
C PRO A 90 16.20 5.89 2.42
N ILE A 91 16.14 4.58 2.68
CA ILE A 91 14.96 3.76 2.36
C ILE A 91 13.77 4.16 3.23
N LEU A 92 13.98 4.48 4.50
CA LEU A 92 12.93 5.00 5.38
C LEU A 92 12.37 6.33 4.84
N ILE A 93 13.23 7.26 4.45
CA ILE A 93 12.82 8.54 3.87
C ILE A 93 12.04 8.31 2.57
N ALA A 94 12.52 7.43 1.69
CA ALA A 94 11.80 7.05 0.47
C ALA A 94 10.43 6.42 0.80
N GLY A 95 10.34 5.61 1.85
CA GLY A 95 9.08 5.02 2.30
C GLY A 95 8.07 6.04 2.82
N ILE A 96 8.54 7.05 3.58
CA ILE A 96 7.69 8.17 4.02
C ILE A 96 7.22 8.99 2.83
N ALA A 97 8.10 9.35 1.90
CA ALA A 97 7.75 10.07 0.69
C ALA A 97 6.73 9.29 -0.17
N PHE A 98 6.90 7.97 -0.27
CA PHE A 98 5.93 7.09 -0.93
C PHE A 98 4.56 7.11 -0.23
N ALA A 99 4.53 7.05 1.10
CA ALA A 99 3.27 7.11 1.85
C ALA A 99 2.55 8.47 1.65
N VAL A 100 3.30 9.56 1.53
CA VAL A 100 2.75 10.87 1.14
C VAL A 100 2.12 10.80 -0.25
N ASN A 101 2.82 10.25 -1.24
CA ASN A 101 2.28 10.10 -2.59
C ASN A 101 1.00 9.27 -2.66
N GLU A 102 0.90 8.22 -1.86
CA GLU A 102 -0.21 7.25 -1.92
C GLU A 102 -1.47 7.71 -1.18
N HIS A 103 -1.32 8.54 -0.14
CA HIS A 103 -2.43 8.86 0.77
C HIS A 103 -2.81 10.33 0.81
N PHE A 104 -1.88 11.24 0.53
CA PHE A 104 -2.12 12.67 0.69
C PHE A 104 -3.10 13.24 -0.33
N ASP A 105 -3.23 12.64 -1.50
CA ASP A 105 -4.22 13.01 -2.50
C ASP A 105 -5.64 13.04 -1.91
N LYS A 106 -6.03 12.01 -1.17
CA LYS A 106 -7.34 11.88 -0.52
C LYS A 106 -7.52 12.86 0.64
N ILE A 107 -6.44 13.06 1.43
CA ILE A 107 -6.42 14.02 2.53
C ILE A 107 -6.59 15.45 1.98
N LEU A 108 -5.83 15.78 0.93
CA LEU A 108 -5.87 17.11 0.33
C LEU A 108 -7.19 17.40 -0.39
N LEU A 109 -7.79 16.39 -1.04
CA LEU A 109 -9.15 16.48 -1.58
C LEU A 109 -10.15 16.86 -0.47
N GLY A 110 -10.08 16.21 0.69
CA GLY A 110 -10.93 16.50 1.83
C GLY A 110 -10.72 17.90 2.42
N TYR A 111 -9.53 18.48 2.26
CA TYR A 111 -9.14 19.75 2.87
C TYR A 111 -9.36 20.98 1.96
N TRP A 112 -9.19 20.80 0.63
CA TRP A 112 -9.23 21.92 -0.33
C TRP A 112 -10.55 22.06 -1.06
N LEU A 113 -11.39 21.02 -1.01
CA LEU A 113 -12.74 21.12 -1.55
C LEU A 113 -13.72 21.68 -0.51
N PRO A 114 -14.77 22.38 -0.95
CA PRO A 114 -15.85 22.83 -0.06
C PRO A 114 -16.49 21.66 0.69
N ASP A 115 -16.82 21.83 1.98
CA ASP A 115 -17.33 20.79 2.88
C ASP A 115 -18.58 20.06 2.34
N ASN A 116 -19.40 20.73 1.55
CA ASN A 116 -20.62 20.18 0.96
C ASN A 116 -20.35 19.11 -0.11
N ILE A 117 -19.20 19.12 -0.78
CA ILE A 117 -18.82 18.17 -1.84
C ILE A 117 -17.63 17.28 -1.46
N ALA A 118 -16.75 17.75 -0.55
CA ALA A 118 -15.49 17.08 -0.22
C ALA A 118 -15.67 15.57 0.11
N LYS A 119 -16.65 15.24 0.97
CA LYS A 119 -16.89 13.84 1.38
C LYS A 119 -17.34 12.97 0.21
N SER A 120 -18.19 13.49 -0.67
CA SER A 120 -18.67 12.77 -1.86
C SER A 120 -17.52 12.53 -2.84
N GLU A 121 -16.73 13.57 -3.12
CA GLU A 121 -15.60 13.53 -4.06
C GLU A 121 -14.50 12.56 -3.58
N VAL A 122 -14.13 12.64 -2.28
CA VAL A 122 -13.17 11.69 -1.67
C VAL A 122 -13.73 10.26 -1.71
N GLY A 123 -15.02 10.09 -1.44
CA GLY A 123 -15.69 8.79 -1.51
C GLY A 123 -15.64 8.20 -2.92
N ALA A 124 -16.01 8.97 -3.93
CA ALA A 124 -16.02 8.57 -5.34
C ALA A 124 -14.60 8.24 -5.83
N TYR A 125 -13.62 9.09 -5.52
CA TYR A 125 -12.23 8.86 -5.87
C TYR A 125 -11.67 7.60 -5.22
N SER A 126 -11.93 7.41 -3.92
CA SER A 126 -11.51 6.22 -3.17
C SER A 126 -12.17 4.94 -3.68
N ALA A 127 -13.42 5.02 -4.13
CA ALA A 127 -14.13 3.91 -4.74
C ALA A 127 -13.47 3.51 -6.09
N CYS A 128 -13.09 4.50 -6.92
CA CYS A 128 -12.38 4.24 -8.17
C CYS A 128 -11.00 3.61 -7.96
N TYR A 129 -10.32 3.90 -6.85
CA TYR A 129 -9.07 3.24 -6.49
C TYR A 129 -9.20 1.73 -6.31
N LYS A 130 -10.41 1.19 -6.01
CA LYS A 130 -10.64 -0.26 -5.95
C LYS A 130 -10.33 -0.95 -7.29
N LEU A 131 -10.59 -0.26 -8.41
CA LEU A 131 -10.23 -0.80 -9.72
C LEU A 131 -8.71 -0.74 -9.96
N GLY A 132 -8.04 0.27 -9.41
CA GLY A 132 -6.58 0.35 -9.41
C GLY A 132 -5.88 -0.82 -8.69
N LEU A 133 -6.58 -1.47 -7.73
CA LEU A 133 -6.04 -2.60 -6.98
C LEU A 133 -5.61 -3.77 -7.89
N PHE A 134 -6.22 -3.97 -9.04
CA PHE A 134 -5.78 -5.03 -9.98
C PHE A 134 -4.31 -4.83 -10.39
N MET A 135 -3.91 -3.60 -10.69
CA MET A 135 -2.51 -3.29 -11.02
C MET A 135 -1.61 -3.39 -9.79
N VAL A 136 -2.06 -2.92 -8.63
CA VAL A 136 -1.31 -2.99 -7.37
C VAL A 136 -1.04 -4.45 -6.97
N LEU A 137 -2.04 -5.32 -7.08
CA LEU A 137 -1.90 -6.75 -6.79
C LEU A 137 -0.91 -7.41 -7.74
N PHE A 138 -1.01 -7.14 -9.05
CA PHE A 138 -0.07 -7.65 -10.04
C PHE A 138 1.36 -7.17 -9.74
N ALA A 139 1.56 -5.86 -9.56
CA ALA A 139 2.88 -5.29 -9.30
C ALA A 139 3.48 -5.84 -7.99
N THR A 140 2.66 -6.03 -6.95
CA THR A 140 3.09 -6.59 -5.68
C THR A 140 3.47 -8.07 -5.80
N ALA A 141 2.64 -8.88 -6.45
CA ALA A 141 2.92 -10.30 -6.67
C ALA A 141 4.18 -10.48 -7.52
N PHE A 142 4.32 -9.69 -8.59
CA PHE A 142 5.50 -9.69 -9.44
C PHE A 142 6.77 -9.34 -8.64
N ARG A 143 6.73 -8.25 -7.86
CA ARG A 143 7.85 -7.82 -7.02
C ARG A 143 8.26 -8.89 -6.01
N LEU A 144 7.30 -9.49 -5.28
CA LEU A 144 7.57 -10.52 -4.28
C LEU A 144 8.21 -11.78 -4.90
N GLY A 145 7.86 -12.12 -6.14
CA GLY A 145 8.44 -13.25 -6.85
C GLY A 145 9.84 -12.95 -7.40
N ILE A 146 10.06 -11.73 -7.88
CA ILE A 146 11.27 -11.37 -8.63
C ILE A 146 12.36 -10.74 -7.75
N GLU A 147 12.00 -10.04 -6.68
CA GLU A 147 12.99 -9.35 -5.82
C GLU A 147 14.06 -10.31 -5.25
N PRO A 148 13.73 -11.50 -4.71
CA PRO A 148 14.74 -12.47 -4.28
C PRO A 148 15.65 -12.94 -5.41
N PHE A 149 15.09 -13.09 -6.62
CA PHE A 149 15.86 -13.48 -7.81
C PHE A 149 16.90 -12.42 -8.17
N PHE A 150 16.53 -11.13 -8.14
CA PHE A 150 17.47 -10.04 -8.39
C PHE A 150 18.66 -10.06 -7.43
N PHE A 151 18.40 -10.23 -6.13
CA PHE A 151 19.46 -10.29 -5.12
C PHE A 151 20.36 -11.51 -5.29
N SER A 152 19.82 -12.67 -5.64
CA SER A 152 20.61 -13.89 -5.83
C SER A 152 21.49 -13.89 -7.09
N HIS A 153 21.12 -13.10 -8.12
CA HIS A 153 21.82 -13.04 -9.40
C HIS A 153 22.61 -11.73 -9.61
N SER A 154 22.72 -10.91 -8.57
CA SER A 154 23.35 -9.58 -8.67
C SER A 154 24.83 -9.60 -9.05
N SER A 155 25.54 -10.70 -8.78
CA SER A 155 26.96 -10.88 -9.08
C SER A 155 27.23 -11.47 -10.50
N ASN A 156 26.20 -11.82 -11.26
CA ASN A 156 26.35 -12.39 -12.58
C ASN A 156 26.69 -11.31 -13.61
N GLU A 157 27.61 -11.59 -14.56
CA GLU A 157 27.99 -10.67 -15.61
C GLU A 157 26.79 -10.22 -16.50
N ASN A 158 25.81 -11.09 -16.70
CA ASN A 158 24.59 -10.83 -17.49
C ASN A 158 23.42 -10.27 -16.65
N ALA A 159 23.65 -9.83 -15.41
CA ALA A 159 22.59 -9.30 -14.55
C ALA A 159 21.80 -8.14 -15.18
N PRO A 160 22.45 -7.13 -15.83
CA PRO A 160 21.70 -6.02 -16.44
C PRO A 160 20.75 -6.46 -17.56
N GLN A 161 21.17 -7.40 -18.41
CA GLN A 161 20.33 -7.94 -19.50
C GLN A 161 19.13 -8.69 -18.94
N THR A 162 19.35 -9.47 -17.86
CA THR A 162 18.29 -10.20 -17.17
C THR A 162 17.28 -9.23 -16.55
N TYR A 163 17.76 -8.16 -15.91
CA TYR A 163 16.87 -7.13 -15.33
C TYR A 163 16.04 -6.40 -16.37
N ALA A 164 16.65 -6.07 -17.53
CA ALA A 164 15.95 -5.48 -18.65
C ALA A 164 14.87 -6.41 -19.22
N MET A 165 15.17 -7.72 -19.32
CA MET A 165 14.21 -8.73 -19.77
C MET A 165 13.03 -8.84 -18.80
N ILE A 166 13.28 -8.88 -17.51
CA ILE A 166 12.25 -8.96 -16.46
C ILE A 166 11.35 -7.72 -16.51
N THR A 167 11.95 -6.52 -16.60
CA THR A 167 11.20 -5.27 -16.73
C THR A 167 10.36 -5.24 -18.02
N LYS A 168 10.88 -5.74 -19.14
CA LYS A 168 10.12 -5.90 -20.38
C LYS A 168 8.87 -6.77 -20.19
N TYR A 169 8.99 -7.92 -19.55
CA TYR A 169 7.83 -8.77 -19.28
C TYR A 169 6.85 -8.13 -18.31
N PHE A 170 7.32 -7.41 -17.29
CA PHE A 170 6.46 -6.62 -16.43
C PHE A 170 5.62 -5.61 -17.24
N VAL A 171 6.26 -4.88 -18.17
CA VAL A 171 5.56 -3.91 -19.01
C VAL A 171 4.53 -4.59 -19.91
N ILE A 172 4.86 -5.73 -20.53
CA ILE A 172 3.93 -6.48 -21.39
C ILE A 172 2.69 -6.91 -20.59
N PHE A 173 2.88 -7.63 -19.48
CA PHE A 173 1.76 -8.14 -18.68
C PHE A 173 0.99 -7.02 -17.97
N GLY A 174 1.69 -5.99 -17.47
CA GLY A 174 1.06 -4.82 -16.89
C GLY A 174 0.21 -4.04 -17.90
N SER A 175 0.66 -3.92 -19.15
CA SER A 175 -0.13 -3.29 -20.22
C SER A 175 -1.39 -4.10 -20.55
N LEU A 176 -1.33 -5.44 -20.51
CA LEU A 176 -2.51 -6.28 -20.68
C LEU A 176 -3.53 -6.10 -19.56
N ILE A 177 -3.06 -5.99 -18.30
CA ILE A 177 -3.93 -5.72 -17.15
C ILE A 177 -4.54 -4.33 -17.25
N LEU A 178 -3.73 -3.30 -17.57
CA LEU A 178 -4.21 -1.94 -17.79
C LEU A 178 -5.32 -1.92 -18.83
N LEU A 179 -5.09 -2.53 -20.00
CA LEU A 179 -6.06 -2.63 -21.07
C LEU A 179 -7.31 -3.40 -20.64
N GLY A 180 -7.14 -4.54 -19.95
CA GLY A 180 -8.23 -5.35 -19.44
C GLY A 180 -9.13 -4.57 -18.49
N VAL A 181 -8.57 -3.86 -17.52
CA VAL A 181 -9.39 -3.06 -16.59
C VAL A 181 -10.11 -1.92 -17.30
N ILE A 182 -9.49 -1.27 -18.28
CA ILE A 182 -10.15 -0.19 -19.05
C ILE A 182 -11.27 -0.74 -19.91
N VAL A 183 -11.05 -1.82 -20.66
CA VAL A 183 -12.05 -2.43 -21.53
C VAL A 183 -13.24 -3.01 -20.75
N PHE A 184 -12.97 -3.62 -19.61
CA PHE A 184 -14.02 -4.21 -18.76
C PHE A 184 -14.48 -3.28 -17.63
N ALA A 185 -14.13 -1.98 -17.67
CA ALA A 185 -14.45 -1.01 -16.62
C ALA A 185 -15.95 -0.95 -16.30
N ASP A 186 -16.83 -1.04 -17.31
CA ASP A 186 -18.27 -1.02 -17.11
C ASP A 186 -18.81 -2.27 -16.41
N ILE A 187 -18.20 -3.42 -16.60
CA ILE A 187 -18.54 -4.65 -15.87
C ILE A 187 -17.99 -4.57 -14.45
N LEU A 188 -16.74 -4.13 -14.30
CA LEU A 188 -16.07 -4.04 -13.00
C LEU A 188 -16.76 -3.03 -12.06
N LYS A 189 -17.28 -1.92 -12.58
CA LYS A 189 -18.05 -0.97 -11.76
C LYS A 189 -19.31 -1.60 -11.17
N LEU A 190 -20.03 -2.42 -11.94
CA LEU A 190 -21.23 -3.12 -11.48
C LEU A 190 -20.92 -4.13 -10.37
N LEU A 191 -19.73 -4.75 -10.40
CA LEU A 191 -19.31 -5.74 -9.43
C LEU A 191 -18.68 -5.15 -8.15
N LEU A 192 -18.02 -3.97 -8.26
CA LEU A 192 -17.18 -3.43 -7.20
C LEU A 192 -17.69 -2.13 -6.58
N LEU A 193 -18.59 -1.42 -7.27
CA LEU A 193 -19.13 -0.13 -6.84
C LEU A 193 -20.63 -0.23 -6.62
N ASP A 194 -21.03 -0.51 -5.38
CA ASP A 194 -22.45 -0.66 -5.00
C ASP A 194 -23.24 0.66 -5.14
N ASN A 195 -22.57 1.82 -5.09
CA ASN A 195 -23.22 3.13 -5.15
C ASN A 195 -23.06 3.76 -6.53
N GLU A 196 -24.18 3.90 -7.24
CA GLU A 196 -24.22 4.49 -8.58
C GLU A 196 -23.74 5.95 -8.62
N SER A 197 -23.82 6.69 -7.51
CA SER A 197 -23.31 8.06 -7.44
C SER A 197 -21.80 8.16 -7.70
N TYR A 198 -21.06 7.05 -7.57
CA TYR A 198 -19.62 7.00 -7.84
C TYR A 198 -19.27 6.69 -9.31
N TRP A 199 -20.27 6.34 -10.13
CA TRP A 199 -20.01 5.95 -11.52
C TRP A 199 -19.52 7.11 -12.38
N GLU A 200 -19.87 8.34 -12.04
CA GLU A 200 -19.38 9.50 -12.75
C GLU A 200 -17.85 9.63 -12.63
N ALA A 201 -17.30 9.23 -11.49
CA ALA A 201 -15.87 9.26 -11.22
C ALA A 201 -15.07 8.17 -11.98
N MET A 202 -15.75 7.19 -12.62
CA MET A 202 -15.07 6.13 -13.39
C MET A 202 -14.13 6.65 -14.47
N LYS A 203 -14.33 7.85 -14.95
CA LYS A 203 -13.47 8.53 -15.93
C LYS A 203 -12.02 8.69 -15.45
N VAL A 204 -11.75 8.68 -14.11
CA VAL A 204 -10.38 8.77 -13.58
C VAL A 204 -9.68 7.41 -13.50
N VAL A 205 -10.40 6.29 -13.61
CA VAL A 205 -9.84 4.94 -13.49
C VAL A 205 -8.65 4.71 -14.43
N PRO A 206 -8.71 5.10 -15.73
CA PRO A 206 -7.56 4.96 -16.62
C PRO A 206 -6.30 5.67 -16.11
N LEU A 207 -6.46 6.85 -15.50
CA LEU A 207 -5.33 7.61 -14.92
C LEU A 207 -4.78 6.91 -13.69
N ILE A 208 -5.65 6.44 -12.78
CA ILE A 208 -5.25 5.75 -11.56
C ILE A 208 -4.48 4.46 -11.89
N ILE A 209 -5.01 3.65 -12.82
CA ILE A 209 -4.35 2.38 -13.16
C ILE A 209 -3.04 2.59 -13.92
N LEU A 210 -2.96 3.63 -14.76
CA LEU A 210 -1.74 4.02 -15.45
C LEU A 210 -0.68 4.55 -14.45
N ALA A 211 -1.09 5.33 -13.45
CA ALA A 211 -0.21 5.77 -12.36
C ALA A 211 0.38 4.57 -11.61
N ASN A 212 -0.45 3.61 -11.22
CA ASN A 212 0.00 2.37 -10.56
C ASN A 212 0.90 1.51 -11.46
N PHE A 213 0.67 1.53 -12.77
CA PHE A 213 1.54 0.87 -13.74
C PHE A 213 2.95 1.51 -13.77
N PHE A 214 3.04 2.84 -13.83
CA PHE A 214 4.31 3.56 -13.73
C PHE A 214 5.01 3.31 -12.39
N LEU A 215 4.27 3.31 -11.29
CA LEU A 215 4.80 2.92 -9.98
C LEU A 215 5.38 1.50 -9.99
N GLY A 216 4.72 0.56 -10.67
CA GLY A 216 5.24 -0.79 -10.86
C GLY A 216 6.54 -0.83 -11.66
N ILE A 217 6.67 -0.05 -12.73
CA ILE A 217 7.91 0.10 -13.51
C ILE A 217 9.00 0.70 -12.61
N TYR A 218 8.71 1.79 -11.89
CA TYR A 218 9.64 2.39 -10.93
C TYR A 218 10.14 1.36 -9.91
N ASN A 219 9.26 0.53 -9.35
CA ASN A 219 9.63 -0.50 -8.38
C ASN A 219 10.63 -1.51 -8.98
N ASN A 220 10.48 -1.91 -10.24
CA ASN A 220 11.43 -2.78 -10.92
C ASN A 220 12.79 -2.08 -11.12
N LEU A 221 12.78 -0.82 -11.57
CA LEU A 221 13.99 -0.02 -11.77
C LEU A 221 14.69 0.29 -10.44
N SER A 222 13.94 0.43 -9.36
CA SER A 222 14.46 0.72 -8.01
C SER A 222 15.42 -0.34 -7.47
N VAL A 223 15.34 -1.55 -7.98
CA VAL A 223 16.22 -2.65 -7.58
C VAL A 223 17.69 -2.31 -7.85
N TRP A 224 17.98 -1.58 -8.93
CA TRP A 224 19.34 -1.19 -9.28
C TRP A 224 20.05 -0.41 -8.15
N TYR A 225 19.45 0.63 -7.60
CA TYR A 225 20.09 1.41 -6.54
C TYR A 225 20.14 0.67 -5.21
N LYS A 226 19.25 -0.29 -4.98
CA LYS A 226 19.28 -1.16 -3.79
C LYS A 226 20.45 -2.14 -3.88
N LEU A 227 20.68 -2.75 -5.04
CA LEU A 227 21.76 -3.70 -5.28
C LEU A 227 23.15 -3.06 -5.30
N THR A 228 23.23 -1.77 -5.68
CA THR A 228 24.50 -1.01 -5.75
C THR A 228 24.78 -0.18 -4.51
N ASP A 229 24.03 -0.38 -3.41
CA ASP A 229 24.13 0.40 -2.15
C ASP A 229 23.93 1.92 -2.32
N LYS A 230 23.28 2.34 -3.44
CA LYS A 230 23.03 3.75 -3.74
C LYS A 230 21.62 4.17 -3.33
N THR A 231 21.16 3.72 -2.17
CA THR A 231 19.78 3.93 -1.67
C THR A 231 19.40 5.41 -1.52
N ILE A 232 20.38 6.30 -1.37
CA ILE A 232 20.15 7.75 -1.33
C ILE A 232 19.54 8.30 -2.64
N ILE A 233 19.83 7.68 -3.79
CA ILE A 233 19.22 8.06 -5.08
C ILE A 233 17.71 7.80 -5.03
N GLY A 234 17.30 6.65 -4.48
CA GLY A 234 15.88 6.34 -4.27
C GLY A 234 15.18 7.34 -3.36
N ALA A 235 15.86 7.80 -2.29
CA ALA A 235 15.31 8.84 -1.41
C ALA A 235 15.10 10.17 -2.17
N TYR A 236 16.07 10.63 -2.96
CA TYR A 236 15.92 11.84 -3.76
C TYR A 236 14.78 11.75 -4.77
N ILE A 237 14.70 10.66 -5.54
CA ILE A 237 13.61 10.45 -6.50
C ILE A 237 12.26 10.48 -5.78
N SER A 238 12.12 9.77 -4.66
CA SER A 238 10.88 9.72 -3.90
C SER A 238 10.48 11.07 -3.30
N ILE A 239 11.46 11.86 -2.81
CA ILE A 239 11.21 13.22 -2.31
C ILE A 239 10.73 14.14 -3.44
N VAL A 240 11.40 14.11 -4.60
CA VAL A 240 11.00 14.91 -5.77
C VAL A 240 9.58 14.54 -6.19
N GLY A 241 9.26 13.23 -6.27
CA GLY A 241 7.91 12.75 -6.55
C GLY A 241 6.89 13.25 -5.53
N ALA A 242 7.19 13.18 -4.23
CA ALA A 242 6.29 13.67 -3.18
C ALA A 242 6.06 15.20 -3.26
N LEU A 243 7.10 15.97 -3.50
CA LEU A 243 6.98 17.42 -3.69
C LEU A 243 6.15 17.75 -4.93
N LEU A 244 6.36 17.04 -6.03
CA LEU A 244 5.58 17.20 -7.26
C LEU A 244 4.11 16.87 -7.03
N THR A 245 3.81 15.75 -6.34
CA THR A 245 2.45 15.38 -5.95
C THR A 245 1.78 16.49 -5.14
N LEU A 246 2.43 16.98 -4.08
CA LEU A 246 1.86 18.02 -3.22
C LEU A 246 1.61 19.32 -4.01
N LEU A 247 2.56 19.74 -4.83
CA LEU A 247 2.49 20.97 -5.61
C LEU A 247 1.38 20.89 -6.68
N LEU A 248 1.32 19.77 -7.42
CA LEU A 248 0.28 19.59 -8.43
C LEU A 248 -1.10 19.42 -7.81
N ASN A 249 -1.25 18.73 -6.69
CA ASN A 249 -2.52 18.66 -5.97
C ASN A 249 -2.97 20.05 -5.52
N TYR A 250 -2.05 20.87 -4.97
CA TYR A 250 -2.37 22.26 -4.56
C TYR A 250 -2.93 23.10 -5.71
N VAL A 251 -2.38 22.95 -6.91
CA VAL A 251 -2.80 23.73 -8.08
C VAL A 251 -4.05 23.15 -8.75
N LEU A 252 -4.13 21.81 -8.85
CA LEU A 252 -5.13 21.16 -9.69
C LEU A 252 -6.42 20.77 -8.95
N ILE A 253 -6.38 20.48 -7.65
CA ILE A 253 -7.59 20.09 -6.89
C ILE A 253 -8.65 21.21 -6.91
N PRO A 254 -8.33 22.49 -6.65
CA PRO A 254 -9.34 23.54 -6.62
C PRO A 254 -10.09 23.70 -7.95
N THR A 255 -9.45 23.35 -9.08
CA THR A 255 -10.02 23.55 -10.43
C THR A 255 -10.63 22.27 -10.99
N PHE A 256 -10.01 21.12 -10.75
CA PHE A 256 -10.36 19.83 -11.37
C PHE A 256 -10.79 18.76 -10.37
N SER A 257 -10.91 19.09 -9.08
CA SER A 257 -11.28 18.14 -8.02
C SER A 257 -10.41 16.85 -8.06
N TYR A 258 -11.03 15.68 -7.94
CA TYR A 258 -10.33 14.38 -7.97
C TYR A 258 -9.62 14.10 -9.30
N TYR A 259 -10.03 14.72 -10.40
CA TYR A 259 -9.27 14.65 -11.67
C TYR A 259 -7.90 15.27 -11.54
N GLY A 260 -7.82 16.42 -10.84
CA GLY A 260 -6.57 17.08 -10.53
C GLY A 260 -5.63 16.18 -9.73
N SER A 261 -6.18 15.47 -8.74
CA SER A 261 -5.43 14.49 -7.95
C SER A 261 -4.90 13.33 -8.80
N ALA A 262 -5.73 12.77 -9.68
CA ALA A 262 -5.29 11.69 -10.57
C ALA A 262 -4.17 12.13 -11.53
N ILE A 263 -4.25 13.36 -12.07
CA ILE A 263 -3.19 13.94 -12.90
C ILE A 263 -1.91 14.18 -12.10
N ALA A 264 -2.02 14.65 -10.86
CA ALA A 264 -0.89 14.85 -9.97
C ALA A 264 -0.15 13.52 -9.70
N THR A 265 -0.90 12.47 -9.39
CA THR A 265 -0.36 11.14 -9.09
C THR A 265 0.33 10.53 -10.32
N ILE A 266 -0.30 10.58 -11.51
CA ILE A 266 0.34 10.05 -12.73
C ILE A 266 1.59 10.83 -13.10
N SER A 267 1.60 12.15 -12.91
CA SER A 267 2.76 12.99 -13.19
C SER A 267 3.91 12.68 -12.24
N ALA A 268 3.63 12.43 -10.96
CA ALA A 268 4.64 12.08 -9.97
C ALA A 268 5.25 10.69 -10.19
N TYR A 269 4.43 9.71 -10.60
CA TYR A 269 4.92 8.35 -10.82
C TYR A 269 5.53 8.15 -12.21
N GLY A 270 5.21 9.02 -13.17
CA GLY A 270 5.73 8.97 -14.53
C GLY A 270 7.00 9.82 -14.75
N SER A 271 7.37 10.68 -13.78
CA SER A 271 8.58 11.52 -13.85
C SER A 271 9.81 10.81 -13.32
#